data_dabd7690bc2caadb831f73a4fe9b1277
#
_entry.id   dabd7690bc2caadb831f73a4fe9b1277
#
_cell.length_a   1.000
_cell.length_b   1.000
_cell.length_c   1.000
_cell.angle_alpha   90.00
_cell.angle_beta   90.00
_cell.angle_gamma   90.00
#
_symmetry.space_group_name_H-M   'P 1'
#
loop_
_entity.id
_entity.type
_entity.pdbx_description
1 polymer ?
#
loop_
_entity_poly.entity_id
_entity_poly.type
_entity_poly.pdbx_seq_one_letter_code
_entity_poly.pdbx_strand_id
1 'polypeptide(L)'
;PNPVGILVGILVGHQFDLGIFHRLVTGTRPSFRSQKTQQLFFEISFATMGRIAKVDGRVSEEEVRAARRIMSAMRLTSEQVSEAIKYFTAGKQEAYPIKERIQDLHAIIGSQRVLARAFMEVQVQALVAAGSIRETQRDLLSEVARGLGIGKTELAQIEVLVRSQFNRASGRSDGVSLEEAYQVLGVLSDATDREIKTAYRRLMNQHH
;
A
#
# COMPACT_ATOMS: atom_id res chain seq x y z
N PRO A 1 33.97 2.27 -0.70
CA PRO A 1 32.60 2.32 -1.19
C PRO A 1 32.51 1.58 -2.51
N ASN A 2 31.82 0.43 -2.47
CA ASN A 2 31.76 -0.51 -3.59
C ASN A 2 30.73 0.02 -4.60
N PRO A 3 31.09 0.40 -5.84
CA PRO A 3 30.15 0.94 -6.83
C PRO A 3 29.03 -0.05 -7.20
N VAL A 4 29.27 -1.35 -7.02
CA VAL A 4 28.28 -2.42 -7.21
C VAL A 4 27.15 -2.33 -6.17
N GLY A 5 27.47 -1.96 -4.92
CA GLY A 5 26.46 -1.78 -3.86
C GLY A 5 25.51 -0.59 -4.13
N ILE A 6 26.03 0.48 -4.75
CA ILE A 6 25.24 1.65 -5.13
C ILE A 6 24.34 1.31 -6.32
N LEU A 7 24.83 0.57 -7.30
CA LEU A 7 24.04 0.13 -8.48
C LEU A 7 22.94 -0.85 -8.09
N VAL A 8 23.20 -1.79 -7.17
CA VAL A 8 22.19 -2.71 -6.64
C VAL A 8 21.16 -1.94 -5.80
N GLY A 9 21.57 -0.95 -5.00
CA GLY A 9 20.68 -0.08 -4.24
C GLY A 9 19.74 0.74 -5.14
N ILE A 10 20.24 1.22 -6.27
CA ILE A 10 19.42 1.96 -7.27
C ILE A 10 18.46 1.02 -8.00
N LEU A 11 18.90 -0.21 -8.34
CA LEU A 11 18.07 -1.19 -9.03
C LEU A 11 16.95 -1.75 -8.12
N VAL A 12 17.26 -1.98 -6.83
CA VAL A 12 16.29 -2.45 -5.82
C VAL A 12 15.36 -1.31 -5.40
N GLY A 13 15.86 -0.06 -5.35
CA GLY A 13 15.04 1.13 -5.07
C GLY A 13 14.02 1.44 -6.18
N HIS A 14 14.23 0.95 -7.40
CA HIS A 14 13.34 1.21 -8.54
C HIS A 14 12.13 0.28 -8.60
N GLN A 15 12.11 -0.81 -7.86
CA GLN A 15 10.96 -1.74 -7.78
C GLN A 15 10.01 -1.45 -6.61
N PHE A 16 10.41 -0.62 -5.65
CA PHE A 16 9.51 -0.10 -4.64
C PHE A 16 8.87 1.17 -5.21
N ASP A 17 7.88 1.01 -6.09
CA ASP A 17 7.29 2.14 -6.79
C ASP A 17 6.29 2.93 -5.91
N LEU A 18 6.77 3.43 -4.75
CA LEU A 18 6.21 4.62 -4.11
C LEU A 18 6.29 5.82 -5.06
N GLY A 19 7.08 5.73 -6.14
CA GLY A 19 7.08 6.67 -7.23
C GLY A 19 5.74 6.77 -7.94
N ILE A 20 4.92 5.72 -7.98
CA ILE A 20 3.53 5.83 -8.47
C ILE A 20 2.75 6.73 -7.52
N PHE A 21 2.82 6.49 -6.20
CA PHE A 21 2.11 7.32 -5.23
C PHE A 21 2.68 8.73 -5.16
N HIS A 22 4.01 8.89 -5.19
CA HIS A 22 4.65 10.20 -5.28
C HIS A 22 4.20 10.95 -6.54
N ARG A 23 4.20 10.33 -7.71
CA ARG A 23 3.68 10.90 -8.96
C ARG A 23 2.19 11.18 -8.91
N LEU A 24 1.42 10.35 -8.21
CA LEU A 24 -0.01 10.56 -7.99
C LEU A 24 -0.27 11.78 -7.11
N VAL A 25 0.52 11.94 -6.02
CA VAL A 25 0.34 13.02 -5.04
C VAL A 25 0.98 14.34 -5.48
N THR A 26 2.15 14.30 -6.14
CA THR A 26 2.88 15.51 -6.56
C THR A 26 2.53 16.04 -7.95
N GLY A 27 1.69 15.32 -8.71
CA GLY A 27 1.12 15.83 -9.95
C GLY A 27 2.07 15.85 -11.15
N THR A 28 3.19 15.11 -11.13
CA THR A 28 4.14 15.08 -12.27
C THR A 28 3.65 14.29 -13.49
N ARG A 29 2.49 13.62 -13.40
CA ARG A 29 1.72 13.08 -14.54
C ARG A 29 0.22 13.15 -14.26
N PRO A 30 -0.65 13.34 -15.27
CA PRO A 30 -2.08 13.62 -15.12
C PRO A 30 -2.89 12.35 -14.79
N SER A 31 -2.62 11.74 -13.64
CA SER A 31 -3.44 10.62 -13.12
C SER A 31 -4.66 11.10 -12.34
N PHE A 32 -4.59 12.31 -11.76
CA PHE A 32 -5.73 12.95 -11.11
C PHE A 32 -6.37 13.97 -12.06
N ARG A 33 -7.70 13.93 -12.15
CA ARG A 33 -8.48 14.88 -12.97
C ARG A 33 -8.39 16.32 -12.45
N SER A 34 -8.03 16.53 -11.17
CA SER A 34 -7.92 17.85 -10.57
C SER A 34 -7.01 17.85 -9.34
N GLN A 35 -6.48 19.03 -9.00
CA GLN A 35 -5.72 19.25 -7.75
C GLN A 35 -6.55 18.91 -6.51
N LYS A 36 -7.86 19.18 -6.55
CA LYS A 36 -8.79 18.84 -5.46
C LYS A 36 -8.85 17.32 -5.22
N THR A 37 -8.88 16.52 -6.29
CA THR A 37 -8.86 15.05 -6.20
C THR A 37 -7.56 14.56 -5.57
N GLN A 38 -6.43 15.14 -5.96
CA GLN A 38 -5.12 14.83 -5.41
C GLN A 38 -5.04 15.13 -3.92
N GLN A 39 -5.51 16.30 -3.50
CA GLN A 39 -5.53 16.72 -2.10
C GLN A 39 -6.42 15.79 -1.26
N LEU A 40 -7.60 15.44 -1.76
CA LEU A 40 -8.52 14.53 -1.07
C LEU A 40 -7.90 13.12 -0.94
N PHE A 41 -7.27 12.62 -1.99
CA PHE A 41 -6.56 11.33 -1.95
C PHE A 41 -5.46 11.33 -0.90
N PHE A 42 -4.67 12.40 -0.83
CA PHE A 42 -3.62 12.58 0.16
C PHE A 42 -4.18 12.62 1.59
N GLU A 43 -5.18 13.46 1.84
CA GLU A 43 -5.88 13.57 3.13
C GLU A 43 -6.37 12.21 3.61
N ILE A 44 -7.18 11.54 2.78
CA ILE A 44 -7.81 10.26 3.16
C ILE A 44 -6.75 9.16 3.35
N SER A 45 -5.66 9.17 2.58
CA SER A 45 -4.58 8.19 2.74
C SER A 45 -3.95 8.25 4.14
N PHE A 46 -3.59 9.44 4.61
CA PHE A 46 -2.98 9.58 5.93
C PHE A 46 -3.99 9.46 7.07
N ALA A 47 -5.23 9.91 6.89
CA ALA A 47 -6.28 9.71 7.88
C ALA A 47 -6.62 8.21 8.06
N THR A 48 -6.73 7.46 6.96
CA THR A 48 -6.93 6.00 7.00
C THR A 48 -5.77 5.30 7.70
N MET A 49 -4.53 5.68 7.39
CA MET A 49 -3.35 5.14 8.06
C MET A 49 -3.41 5.38 9.58
N GLY A 50 -3.78 6.59 10.01
CA GLY A 50 -3.98 6.92 11.42
C GLY A 50 -5.09 6.10 12.07
N ARG A 51 -6.20 5.87 11.36
CA ARG A 51 -7.32 5.06 11.85
C ARG A 51 -6.93 3.60 12.04
N ILE A 52 -6.24 3.01 11.06
CA ILE A 52 -5.77 1.63 11.13
C ILE A 52 -4.76 1.46 12.27
N ALA A 53 -3.84 2.41 12.43
CA ALA A 53 -2.87 2.38 13.53
C ALA A 53 -3.52 2.48 14.92
N LYS A 54 -4.69 3.13 15.02
CA LYS A 54 -5.40 3.34 16.29
C LYS A 54 -6.44 2.26 16.62
N VAL A 55 -6.79 1.38 15.65
CA VAL A 55 -7.96 0.48 15.76
C VAL A 55 -7.95 -0.45 16.98
N ASP A 56 -6.78 -0.81 17.49
CA ASP A 56 -6.59 -1.64 18.68
C ASP A 56 -6.33 -0.85 19.97
N GLY A 57 -6.61 0.45 19.96
CA GLY A 57 -6.59 1.32 21.14
C GLY A 57 -5.33 2.15 21.32
N ARG A 58 -4.14 1.69 20.91
CA ARG A 58 -2.88 2.42 21.01
C ARG A 58 -2.11 2.42 19.70
N VAL A 59 -1.60 3.60 19.32
CA VAL A 59 -0.63 3.69 18.24
C VAL A 59 0.77 3.41 18.79
N SER A 60 1.44 2.41 18.28
CA SER A 60 2.80 2.06 18.66
C SER A 60 3.83 3.02 18.05
N GLU A 61 5.03 3.05 18.62
CA GLU A 61 6.14 3.81 18.04
C GLU A 61 6.55 3.27 16.66
N GLU A 62 6.42 1.95 16.45
CA GLU A 62 6.68 1.29 15.18
C GLU A 62 5.75 1.82 14.08
N GLU A 63 4.47 1.99 14.38
CA GLU A 63 3.48 2.54 13.45
C GLU A 63 3.74 4.01 13.13
N VAL A 64 4.14 4.80 14.12
CA VAL A 64 4.56 6.19 13.90
C VAL A 64 5.81 6.24 13.02
N ARG A 65 6.82 5.38 13.31
CA ARG A 65 8.02 5.28 12.49
C ARG A 65 7.72 4.81 11.07
N ALA A 66 6.80 3.85 10.92
CA ALA A 66 6.35 3.38 9.60
C ALA A 66 5.69 4.51 8.79
N ALA A 67 4.76 5.25 9.39
CA ALA A 67 4.14 6.40 8.74
C ALA A 67 5.17 7.45 8.29
N ARG A 68 6.15 7.76 9.13
CA ARG A 68 7.25 8.69 8.78
C ARG A 68 8.11 8.16 7.64
N ARG A 69 8.40 6.85 7.60
CA ARG A 69 9.12 6.22 6.47
C ARG A 69 8.34 6.36 5.17
N ILE A 70 7.02 6.17 5.20
CA ILE A 70 6.17 6.39 4.02
C ILE A 70 6.25 7.85 3.55
N MET A 71 6.11 8.84 4.46
CA MET A 71 6.25 10.26 4.14
C MET A 71 7.61 10.59 3.48
N SER A 72 8.70 10.05 4.05
CA SER A 72 10.05 10.22 3.51
C SER A 72 10.21 9.57 2.13
N ALA A 73 9.71 8.35 1.95
CA ALA A 73 9.78 7.65 0.67
C ALA A 73 8.94 8.33 -0.43
N MET A 74 7.86 9.01 -0.04
CA MET A 74 7.06 9.86 -0.93
C MET A 74 7.74 11.19 -1.27
N ARG A 75 8.89 11.50 -0.66
CA ARG A 75 9.65 12.76 -0.86
C ARG A 75 8.78 14.01 -0.63
N LEU A 76 7.96 13.97 0.42
CA LEU A 76 7.11 15.09 0.78
C LEU A 76 7.92 16.31 1.21
N THR A 77 7.45 17.52 0.87
CA THR A 77 8.00 18.76 1.42
C THR A 77 7.69 18.89 2.91
N SER A 78 8.33 19.81 3.62
CA SER A 78 8.09 20.05 5.04
C SER A 78 6.63 20.40 5.34
N GLU A 79 6.00 21.17 4.46
CA GLU A 79 4.60 21.57 4.53
C GLU A 79 3.69 20.34 4.37
N GLN A 80 3.97 19.51 3.36
CA GLN A 80 3.22 18.27 3.10
C GLN A 80 3.39 17.25 4.24
N VAL A 81 4.58 17.16 4.87
CA VAL A 81 4.79 16.33 6.06
C VAL A 81 3.93 16.82 7.23
N SER A 82 3.88 18.14 7.46
CA SER A 82 3.00 18.74 8.47
C SER A 82 1.53 18.40 8.23
N GLU A 83 1.06 18.54 6.99
CA GLU A 83 -0.31 18.17 6.62
C GLU A 83 -0.57 16.67 6.80
N ALA A 84 0.34 15.81 6.37
CA ALA A 84 0.23 14.35 6.54
C ALA A 84 0.11 13.96 8.01
N ILE A 85 0.90 14.57 8.90
CA ILE A 85 0.82 14.36 10.34
C ILE A 85 -0.53 14.84 10.90
N LYS A 86 -1.04 15.98 10.42
CA LYS A 86 -2.36 16.50 10.80
C LYS A 86 -3.46 15.51 10.42
N TYR A 87 -3.47 15.01 9.19
CA TYR A 87 -4.46 14.04 8.72
C TYR A 87 -4.34 12.69 9.44
N PHE A 88 -3.13 12.19 9.64
CA PHE A 88 -2.88 10.99 10.44
C PHE A 88 -3.45 11.14 11.86
N THR A 89 -3.24 12.30 12.47
CA THR A 89 -3.75 12.61 13.82
C THR A 89 -5.26 12.73 13.85
N ALA A 90 -5.87 13.35 12.83
CA ALA A 90 -7.32 13.42 12.70
C ALA A 90 -7.94 12.02 12.56
N GLY A 91 -7.35 11.14 11.73
CA GLY A 91 -7.82 9.77 11.53
C GLY A 91 -7.78 8.89 12.79
N LYS A 92 -6.91 9.22 13.76
CA LYS A 92 -6.90 8.52 15.07
C LYS A 92 -8.12 8.85 15.94
N GLN A 93 -8.80 9.94 15.68
CA GLN A 93 -9.98 10.34 16.45
C GLN A 93 -11.14 9.38 16.15
N GLU A 94 -11.84 8.96 17.19
CA GLU A 94 -12.97 8.04 17.06
C GLU A 94 -14.11 8.64 16.22
N ALA A 95 -14.31 9.95 16.33
CA ALA A 95 -15.30 10.71 15.59
C ALA A 95 -14.94 10.95 14.11
N TYR A 96 -13.72 10.55 13.64
CA TYR A 96 -13.37 10.75 12.24
C TYR A 96 -14.21 9.83 11.33
N PRO A 97 -14.97 10.39 10.35
CA PRO A 97 -15.94 9.65 9.56
C PRO A 97 -15.26 8.86 8.43
N ILE A 98 -14.49 7.84 8.79
CA ILE A 98 -13.64 7.10 7.82
C ILE A 98 -14.46 6.46 6.70
N LYS A 99 -15.66 5.92 6.99
CA LYS A 99 -16.49 5.24 6.00
C LYS A 99 -16.98 6.21 4.93
N GLU A 100 -17.47 7.35 5.35
CA GLU A 100 -17.95 8.42 4.48
C GLU A 100 -16.80 8.97 3.62
N ARG A 101 -15.63 9.15 4.23
CA ARG A 101 -14.44 9.62 3.49
C ARG A 101 -13.94 8.62 2.45
N ILE A 102 -14.03 7.31 2.73
CA ILE A 102 -13.71 6.27 1.74
C ILE A 102 -14.74 6.26 0.60
N GLN A 103 -16.03 6.50 0.90
CA GLN A 103 -17.07 6.65 -0.12
C GLN A 103 -16.83 7.88 -1.00
N ASP A 104 -16.48 9.03 -0.40
CA ASP A 104 -16.09 10.25 -1.13
C ASP A 104 -14.91 9.97 -2.06
N LEU A 105 -13.88 9.28 -1.57
CA LEU A 105 -12.73 8.89 -2.37
C LEU A 105 -13.17 7.99 -3.53
N HIS A 106 -13.96 6.96 -3.26
CA HIS A 106 -14.43 6.04 -4.30
C HIS A 106 -15.24 6.78 -5.38
N ALA A 107 -16.12 7.70 -4.99
CA ALA A 107 -16.90 8.51 -5.92
C ALA A 107 -16.00 9.36 -6.85
N ILE A 108 -14.89 9.89 -6.33
CA ILE A 108 -13.99 10.78 -7.06
C ILE A 108 -13.02 9.99 -7.96
N ILE A 109 -12.42 8.92 -7.46
CA ILE A 109 -11.53 8.08 -8.27
C ILE A 109 -12.31 7.20 -9.26
N GLY A 110 -13.61 6.98 -8.98
CA GLY A 110 -14.50 6.21 -9.86
C GLY A 110 -13.97 4.81 -10.14
N SER A 111 -14.03 4.40 -11.41
CA SER A 111 -13.54 3.08 -11.85
C SER A 111 -12.02 2.98 -12.03
N GLN A 112 -11.25 3.98 -11.60
CA GLN A 112 -9.79 3.98 -11.72
C GLN A 112 -9.16 2.98 -10.73
N ARG A 113 -9.20 1.68 -11.07
CA ARG A 113 -8.66 0.60 -10.21
C ARG A 113 -7.20 0.83 -9.82
N VAL A 114 -6.40 1.46 -10.67
CA VAL A 114 -5.00 1.80 -10.38
C VAL A 114 -4.89 2.70 -9.15
N LEU A 115 -5.78 3.69 -9.00
CA LEU A 115 -5.77 4.59 -7.83
C LEU A 115 -6.25 3.87 -6.57
N ALA A 116 -7.33 3.08 -6.66
CA ALA A 116 -7.82 2.29 -5.55
C ALA A 116 -6.75 1.31 -5.05
N ARG A 117 -6.08 0.62 -5.98
CA ARG A 117 -4.98 -0.29 -5.68
C ARG A 117 -3.79 0.42 -5.03
N ALA A 118 -3.33 1.54 -5.60
CA ALA A 118 -2.24 2.34 -5.04
C ALA A 118 -2.55 2.83 -3.63
N PHE A 119 -3.80 3.22 -3.37
CA PHE A 119 -4.26 3.58 -2.03
C PHE A 119 -4.09 2.43 -1.04
N MET A 120 -4.54 1.22 -1.41
CA MET A 120 -4.43 0.04 -0.55
C MET A 120 -2.97 -0.40 -0.37
N GLU A 121 -2.15 -0.34 -1.41
CA GLU A 121 -0.72 -0.64 -1.33
C GLU A 121 -0.01 0.21 -0.26
N VAL A 122 -0.31 1.51 -0.20
CA VAL A 122 0.26 2.41 0.83
C VAL A 122 -0.20 2.03 2.24
N GLN A 123 -1.48 1.67 2.42
CA GLN A 123 -1.97 1.23 3.73
C GLN A 123 -1.28 -0.08 4.17
N VAL A 124 -1.18 -1.05 3.28
CA VAL A 124 -0.50 -2.33 3.55
C VAL A 124 0.99 -2.10 3.84
N GLN A 125 1.67 -1.22 3.08
CA GLN A 125 3.08 -0.89 3.31
C GLN A 125 3.30 -0.31 4.71
N ALA A 126 2.44 0.58 5.18
CA ALA A 126 2.54 1.15 6.52
C ALA A 126 2.45 0.05 7.59
N LEU A 127 1.52 -0.89 7.43
CA LEU A 127 1.34 -2.01 8.37
C LEU A 127 2.52 -2.99 8.34
N VAL A 128 2.96 -3.41 7.16
CA VAL A 128 4.11 -4.31 6.99
C VAL A 128 5.39 -3.67 7.55
N ALA A 129 5.59 -2.38 7.34
CA ALA A 129 6.73 -1.64 7.86
C ALA A 129 6.69 -1.45 9.40
N ALA A 130 5.50 -1.53 10.01
CA ALA A 130 5.32 -1.52 11.46
C ALA A 130 5.55 -2.91 12.10
N GLY A 131 5.57 -3.99 11.30
CA GLY A 131 5.81 -5.37 11.77
C GLY A 131 4.70 -6.33 11.34
N SER A 132 3.94 -6.87 12.29
CA SER A 132 2.83 -7.78 12.01
C SER A 132 1.51 -7.04 11.85
N ILE A 133 0.68 -7.48 10.92
CA ILE A 133 -0.69 -6.98 10.75
C ILE A 133 -1.58 -7.75 11.73
N ARG A 134 -2.18 -7.05 12.70
CA ARG A 134 -3.09 -7.62 13.68
C ARG A 134 -4.47 -7.87 13.06
N GLU A 135 -5.26 -8.75 13.66
CA GLU A 135 -6.58 -9.13 13.15
C GLU A 135 -7.51 -7.91 13.01
N THR A 136 -7.60 -7.08 14.05
CA THR A 136 -8.40 -5.84 14.03
C THR A 136 -7.99 -4.86 12.92
N GLN A 137 -6.69 -4.77 12.63
CA GLN A 137 -6.17 -3.96 11.53
C GLN A 137 -6.53 -4.56 10.17
N ARG A 138 -6.49 -5.90 10.05
CA ARG A 138 -6.86 -6.63 8.84
C ARG A 138 -8.36 -6.47 8.54
N ASP A 139 -9.20 -6.51 9.56
CA ASP A 139 -10.65 -6.32 9.42
C ASP A 139 -10.96 -4.92 8.88
N LEU A 140 -10.38 -3.89 9.49
CA LEU A 140 -10.56 -2.52 9.03
C LEU A 140 -9.98 -2.32 7.61
N LEU A 141 -8.81 -2.90 7.32
CA LEU A 141 -8.20 -2.86 5.99
C LEU A 141 -9.13 -3.50 4.94
N SER A 142 -9.78 -4.63 5.30
CA SER A 142 -10.75 -5.32 4.45
C SER A 142 -12.03 -4.49 4.24
N GLU A 143 -12.48 -3.76 5.25
CA GLU A 143 -13.61 -2.83 5.14
C GLU A 143 -13.29 -1.67 4.19
N VAL A 144 -12.11 -1.06 4.33
CA VAL A 144 -11.62 0.00 3.45
C VAL A 144 -11.49 -0.49 2.01
N ALA A 145 -10.89 -1.67 1.79
CA ALA A 145 -10.76 -2.27 0.46
C ALA A 145 -12.13 -2.46 -0.21
N ARG A 146 -13.09 -3.00 0.53
CA ARG A 146 -14.48 -3.18 0.05
C ARG A 146 -15.11 -1.84 -0.34
N GLY A 147 -14.92 -0.80 0.47
CA GLY A 147 -15.40 0.56 0.18
C GLY A 147 -14.83 1.14 -1.11
N LEU A 148 -13.63 0.72 -1.51
CA LEU A 148 -12.97 1.10 -2.78
C LEU A 148 -13.21 0.10 -3.92
N GLY A 149 -14.08 -0.90 -3.75
CA GLY A 149 -14.39 -1.90 -4.77
C GLY A 149 -13.29 -2.95 -4.97
N ILE A 150 -12.35 -3.09 -4.00
CA ILE A 150 -11.28 -4.10 -4.01
C ILE A 150 -11.77 -5.35 -3.29
N GLY A 151 -11.74 -6.49 -4.00
CA GLY A 151 -12.15 -7.78 -3.46
C GLY A 151 -11.12 -8.40 -2.51
N LYS A 152 -11.55 -9.41 -1.73
CA LYS A 152 -10.67 -10.10 -0.76
C LYS A 152 -9.43 -10.71 -1.41
N THR A 153 -9.59 -11.35 -2.57
CA THR A 153 -8.48 -11.96 -3.32
C THR A 153 -7.46 -10.93 -3.77
N GLU A 154 -7.92 -9.79 -4.29
CA GLU A 154 -7.04 -8.71 -4.74
C GLU A 154 -6.29 -8.07 -3.55
N LEU A 155 -6.98 -7.88 -2.41
CA LEU A 155 -6.33 -7.40 -1.17
C LEU A 155 -5.23 -8.37 -0.71
N ALA A 156 -5.50 -9.67 -0.71
CA ALA A 156 -4.50 -10.68 -0.36
C ALA A 156 -3.29 -10.64 -1.29
N GLN A 157 -3.51 -10.47 -2.60
CA GLN A 157 -2.43 -10.29 -3.58
C GLN A 157 -1.58 -9.03 -3.28
N ILE A 158 -2.22 -7.91 -2.94
CA ILE A 158 -1.52 -6.68 -2.54
C ILE A 158 -0.67 -6.94 -1.29
N GLU A 159 -1.22 -7.60 -0.26
CA GLU A 159 -0.49 -7.93 0.97
C GLU A 159 0.77 -8.77 0.69
N VAL A 160 0.63 -9.81 -0.11
CA VAL A 160 1.76 -10.70 -0.47
C VAL A 160 2.83 -9.95 -1.25
N LEU A 161 2.44 -9.16 -2.26
CA LEU A 161 3.37 -8.37 -3.06
C LEU A 161 4.15 -7.38 -2.20
N VAL A 162 3.45 -6.60 -1.37
CA VAL A 162 4.08 -5.61 -0.49
C VAL A 162 5.02 -6.28 0.51
N ARG A 163 4.62 -7.39 1.12
CA ARG A 163 5.45 -8.14 2.06
C ARG A 163 6.71 -8.69 1.39
N SER A 164 6.58 -9.29 0.20
CA SER A 164 7.73 -9.81 -0.54
C SER A 164 8.72 -8.72 -0.95
N GLN A 165 8.22 -7.54 -1.32
CA GLN A 165 9.04 -6.37 -1.63
C GLN A 165 9.77 -5.85 -0.39
N PHE A 166 9.06 -5.75 0.75
CA PHE A 166 9.63 -5.31 2.02
C PHE A 166 10.74 -6.24 2.51
N ASN A 167 10.54 -7.56 2.44
CA ASN A 167 11.53 -8.56 2.83
C ASN A 167 12.79 -8.47 1.96
N ARG A 168 12.63 -8.32 0.64
CA ARG A 168 13.76 -8.09 -0.28
C ARG A 168 14.54 -6.82 0.05
N ALA A 169 13.85 -5.71 0.27
CA ALA A 169 14.48 -4.42 0.59
C ALA A 169 15.20 -4.42 1.95
N SER A 170 14.71 -5.23 2.90
CA SER A 170 15.30 -5.37 4.25
C SER A 170 16.47 -6.36 4.32
N GLY A 171 16.86 -6.97 3.21
CA GLY A 171 17.89 -8.03 3.18
C GLY A 171 17.46 -9.31 3.91
N ARG A 172 16.20 -9.39 4.34
CA ARG A 172 15.59 -10.60 4.87
C ARG A 172 15.13 -11.44 3.68
N SER A 173 16.07 -12.15 3.08
CA SER A 173 15.77 -13.15 2.06
C SER A 173 15.26 -14.45 2.71
N ASP A 174 14.24 -14.38 3.50
CA ASP A 174 13.34 -15.52 3.60
C ASP A 174 12.66 -15.54 2.24
N GLY A 175 13.10 -16.46 1.38
CA GLY A 175 12.52 -16.62 0.04
C GLY A 175 11.01 -16.66 0.18
N VAL A 176 10.30 -16.06 -0.79
CA VAL A 176 8.84 -16.19 -0.89
C VAL A 176 8.53 -17.65 -0.58
N SER A 177 7.80 -17.90 0.50
CA SER A 177 7.48 -19.29 0.84
C SER A 177 6.76 -19.89 -0.36
N LEU A 178 6.96 -21.18 -0.61
CA LEU A 178 6.33 -21.84 -1.74
C LEU A 178 4.81 -21.62 -1.72
N GLU A 179 4.22 -21.56 -0.52
CA GLU A 179 2.82 -21.24 -0.25
C GLU A 179 2.41 -19.83 -0.69
N GLU A 180 3.25 -18.83 -0.38
CA GLU A 180 3.03 -17.45 -0.83
C GLU A 180 3.13 -17.34 -2.37
N ALA A 181 4.03 -18.09 -3.00
CA ALA A 181 4.15 -18.14 -4.45
C ALA A 181 2.89 -18.72 -5.11
N TYR A 182 2.32 -19.77 -4.55
CA TYR A 182 1.05 -20.33 -5.02
C TYR A 182 -0.12 -19.35 -4.86
N GLN A 183 -0.19 -18.63 -3.76
CA GLN A 183 -1.21 -17.60 -3.53
C GLN A 183 -1.09 -16.44 -4.53
N VAL A 184 0.13 -15.99 -4.84
CA VAL A 184 0.35 -14.92 -5.84
C VAL A 184 -0.15 -15.37 -7.22
N LEU A 185 0.09 -16.62 -7.59
CA LEU A 185 -0.36 -17.19 -8.85
C LEU A 185 -1.87 -17.48 -8.85
N GLY A 186 -2.53 -17.48 -7.69
CA GLY A 186 -3.95 -17.82 -7.54
C GLY A 186 -4.21 -19.31 -7.83
N VAL A 187 -3.27 -20.18 -7.46
CA VAL A 187 -3.37 -21.64 -7.57
C VAL A 187 -3.23 -22.31 -6.22
N LEU A 188 -3.70 -23.53 -6.08
CA LEU A 188 -3.56 -24.32 -4.86
C LEU A 188 -2.13 -24.86 -4.72
N SER A 189 -1.74 -25.23 -3.51
CA SER A 189 -0.39 -25.74 -3.19
C SER A 189 -0.08 -27.10 -3.85
N ASP A 190 -1.11 -27.81 -4.29
CA ASP A 190 -1.05 -29.07 -5.03
C ASP A 190 -1.18 -28.91 -6.57
N ALA A 191 -1.14 -27.64 -7.04
CA ALA A 191 -1.26 -27.34 -8.45
C ALA A 191 -0.13 -27.97 -9.27
N THR A 192 -0.49 -28.51 -10.41
CA THR A 192 0.45 -29.10 -11.38
C THR A 192 1.33 -28.02 -12.03
N ASP A 193 2.51 -28.41 -12.53
CA ASP A 193 3.40 -27.54 -13.32
C ASP A 193 2.71 -26.83 -14.48
N ARG A 194 1.70 -27.47 -15.07
CA ARG A 194 0.91 -26.93 -16.18
C ARG A 194 -0.02 -25.81 -15.71
N GLU A 195 -0.65 -25.97 -14.57
CA GLU A 195 -1.52 -24.95 -13.95
C GLU A 195 -0.70 -23.74 -13.49
N ILE A 196 0.45 -24.00 -12.87
CA ILE A 196 1.40 -22.96 -12.46
C ILE A 196 1.85 -22.13 -13.68
N LYS A 197 2.28 -22.78 -14.77
CA LYS A 197 2.69 -22.11 -16.01
C LYS A 197 1.54 -21.30 -16.64
N THR A 198 0.33 -21.83 -16.58
CA THR A 198 -0.86 -21.14 -17.13
C THR A 198 -1.22 -19.91 -16.30
N ALA A 199 -1.22 -20.05 -14.98
CA ALA A 199 -1.45 -18.95 -14.04
C ALA A 199 -0.40 -17.84 -14.17
N TYR A 200 0.88 -18.23 -14.28
CA TYR A 200 1.99 -17.29 -14.52
C TYR A 200 1.80 -16.49 -15.81
N ARG A 201 1.48 -17.15 -16.93
CA ARG A 201 1.22 -16.46 -18.21
C ARG A 201 0.03 -15.50 -18.11
N ARG A 202 -1.05 -15.92 -17.42
CA ARG A 202 -2.22 -15.06 -17.19
C ARG A 202 -1.85 -13.83 -16.41
N LEU A 203 -1.05 -13.97 -15.34
CA LEU A 203 -0.60 -12.87 -14.52
C LEU A 203 0.29 -11.91 -15.32
N MET A 204 1.22 -12.44 -16.13
CA MET A 204 2.10 -11.62 -16.97
C MET A 204 1.33 -10.83 -18.04
N ASN A 205 0.31 -11.44 -18.66
CA ASN A 205 -0.52 -10.78 -19.67
C ASN A 205 -1.46 -9.70 -19.10
N GLN A 206 -1.71 -9.68 -17.79
CA GLN A 206 -2.50 -8.64 -17.12
C GLN A 206 -1.65 -7.40 -16.77
N HIS A 207 -0.32 -7.49 -16.86
CA HIS A 207 0.61 -6.44 -16.53
C HIS A 207 1.32 -5.81 -17.76
N HIS A 208 0.98 -6.28 -18.97
CA HIS A 208 1.31 -5.67 -20.24
C HIS A 208 0.07 -5.01 -20.84
#